data_d4a55d810b124b62d819468c81c4962c
#
_entry.id   d4a55d810b124b62d819468c81c4962c
#
_cell.length_a   1.000
_cell.length_b   1.000
_cell.length_c   1.000
_cell.angle_alpha   90.00
_cell.angle_beta   90.00
_cell.angle_gamma   90.00
#
_symmetry.space_group_name_H-M   'P 1'
#
loop_
_entity.id
_entity.type
_entity.pdbx_description
1 polymer ?
#
loop_
_entity_poly.entity_id
_entity_poly.type
_entity_poly.pdbx_seq_one_letter_code
_entity_poly.pdbx_strand_id
1 'polypeptide(L)'
;MTRTIRDAALLLQLIAGYDPGDPVSMDIPVDDYLADIESGVRGLRIGVVRGRFFERLAPNERPAPDVAAAFRTAIETIAGEGARIEDVELPRTDELRGTQHVIIGTEAAAYHHERMASDRSSYGTDVAQRIETGARHTGVAYATARRTRDELRRAYADALAPWDAIALPTTPMTAPPRVGQDAVAAAATLTAYTSAFNLTGLPAISIPCGFDTHGLPIGLQLVARPWAEARLLKVARAYERATSWHERRPG
;
A
#
# COMPACT_ATOMS: atom_id res chain seq x y z
N MET A 1 -7.66 9.81 -6.20
CA MET A 1 -8.36 8.54 -6.52
C MET A 1 -9.08 8.72 -7.83
N THR A 2 -9.04 7.73 -8.69
CA THR A 2 -9.72 7.70 -9.99
C THR A 2 -10.69 6.54 -10.05
N ARG A 3 -11.53 6.51 -11.06
CA ARG A 3 -12.51 5.46 -11.22
C ARG A 3 -12.01 4.30 -12.08
N THR A 4 -11.14 4.59 -13.02
CA THR A 4 -10.50 3.61 -13.89
C THR A 4 -8.98 3.67 -13.76
N ILE A 5 -8.33 2.57 -14.12
CA ILE A 5 -6.87 2.52 -14.16
C ILE A 5 -6.31 3.45 -15.24
N ARG A 6 -7.04 3.61 -16.36
CA ARG A 6 -6.65 4.53 -17.41
C ARG A 6 -6.64 5.99 -16.92
N ASP A 7 -7.64 6.39 -16.13
CA ASP A 7 -7.67 7.72 -15.52
C ASP A 7 -6.52 7.90 -14.50
N ALA A 8 -6.19 6.84 -13.75
CA ALA A 8 -5.05 6.87 -12.84
C ALA A 8 -3.73 7.08 -13.60
N ALA A 9 -3.54 6.37 -14.71
CA ALA A 9 -2.36 6.51 -15.56
C ALA A 9 -2.27 7.92 -16.18
N LEU A 10 -3.37 8.45 -16.70
CA LEU A 10 -3.44 9.82 -17.25
C LEU A 10 -3.10 10.87 -16.19
N LEU A 11 -3.69 10.75 -15.00
CA LEU A 11 -3.43 11.69 -13.91
C LEU A 11 -1.97 11.60 -13.45
N LEU A 12 -1.44 10.39 -13.29
CA LEU A 12 -0.05 10.20 -12.92
C LEU A 12 0.90 10.78 -13.97
N GLN A 13 0.62 10.59 -15.26
CA GLN A 13 1.41 11.17 -16.37
C GLN A 13 1.50 12.69 -16.29
N LEU A 14 0.43 13.35 -15.80
CA LEU A 14 0.39 14.81 -15.70
C LEU A 14 1.12 15.35 -14.47
N ILE A 15 1.19 14.58 -13.37
CA ILE A 15 1.75 15.07 -12.10
C ILE A 15 3.13 14.50 -11.77
N ALA A 16 3.56 13.43 -12.46
CA ALA A 16 4.89 12.84 -12.25
C ALA A 16 5.97 13.74 -12.88
N GLY A 17 7.12 13.78 -12.24
CA GLY A 17 8.29 14.52 -12.73
C GLY A 17 9.16 15.04 -11.61
N TYR A 18 10.28 15.63 -11.99
CA TYR A 18 11.21 16.25 -11.06
C TYR A 18 10.71 17.60 -10.58
N ASP A 19 10.72 17.81 -9.27
CA ASP A 19 10.45 19.11 -8.63
C ASP A 19 11.70 19.59 -7.88
N PRO A 20 12.38 20.66 -8.35
CA PRO A 20 13.55 21.20 -7.66
C PRO A 20 13.24 21.83 -6.29
N GLY A 21 11.96 22.10 -6.00
CA GLY A 21 11.49 22.58 -4.70
C GLY A 21 11.36 21.49 -3.65
N ASP A 22 11.33 20.22 -4.06
CA ASP A 22 11.28 19.06 -3.15
C ASP A 22 12.66 18.41 -3.02
N PRO A 23 13.32 18.50 -1.84
CA PRO A 23 14.67 17.96 -1.63
C PRO A 23 14.77 16.44 -1.75
N VAL A 24 13.64 15.70 -1.80
CA VAL A 24 13.61 14.25 -1.98
C VAL A 24 13.13 13.84 -3.37
N SER A 25 12.76 14.80 -4.22
CA SER A 25 12.44 14.54 -5.61
C SER A 25 13.69 14.08 -6.38
N MET A 26 13.51 13.11 -7.28
CA MET A 26 14.61 12.55 -8.05
C MET A 26 14.45 12.89 -9.52
N ASP A 27 15.54 13.34 -10.15
CA ASP A 27 15.57 13.65 -11.60
C ASP A 27 15.69 12.34 -12.40
N ILE A 28 14.55 11.67 -12.54
CA ILE A 28 14.42 10.39 -13.26
C ILE A 28 13.41 10.62 -14.39
N PRO A 29 13.69 10.12 -15.62
CA PRO A 29 12.75 10.19 -16.72
C PRO A 29 11.40 9.56 -16.34
N VAL A 30 10.31 10.25 -16.66
CA VAL A 30 8.96 9.72 -16.46
C VAL A 30 8.61 8.81 -17.62
N ASP A 31 8.20 7.58 -17.32
CA ASP A 31 7.72 6.63 -18.32
C ASP A 31 6.42 7.12 -18.99
N ASP A 32 6.15 6.66 -20.21
CA ASP A 32 4.81 6.76 -20.80
C ASP A 32 3.89 5.69 -20.17
N TYR A 33 3.11 6.10 -19.18
CA TYR A 33 2.21 5.19 -18.45
C TYR A 33 1.05 4.65 -19.29
N LEU A 34 0.84 5.20 -20.48
CA LEU A 34 -0.26 4.79 -21.38
C LEU A 34 0.20 3.92 -22.55
N ALA A 35 1.48 3.97 -22.92
CA ALA A 35 2.00 3.31 -24.13
C ALA A 35 1.65 1.82 -24.20
N ASP A 36 1.74 1.11 -23.08
CA ASP A 36 1.65 -0.37 -23.03
C ASP A 36 0.49 -0.86 -22.14
N ILE A 37 -0.35 0.04 -21.67
CA ILE A 37 -1.36 -0.20 -20.63
C ILE A 37 -2.42 -1.24 -21.07
N GLU A 38 -2.73 -1.33 -22.37
CA GLU A 38 -3.75 -2.24 -22.93
C GLU A 38 -3.19 -3.58 -23.43
N SER A 39 -1.87 -3.81 -23.33
CA SER A 39 -1.23 -4.99 -23.93
C SER A 39 -1.41 -6.29 -23.13
N GLY A 40 -2.09 -6.23 -21.98
CA GLY A 40 -2.41 -7.43 -21.17
C GLY A 40 -1.22 -7.93 -20.33
N VAL A 41 -1.41 -9.10 -19.70
CA VAL A 41 -0.46 -9.67 -18.71
C VAL A 41 0.12 -11.02 -19.12
N ARG A 42 -0.11 -11.48 -20.35
CA ARG A 42 0.37 -12.79 -20.79
C ARG A 42 1.88 -12.93 -20.61
N GLY A 43 2.27 -13.96 -19.85
CA GLY A 43 3.66 -14.29 -19.56
C GLY A 43 4.31 -13.46 -18.45
N LEU A 44 3.65 -12.41 -17.93
CA LEU A 44 4.15 -11.66 -16.78
C LEU A 44 4.16 -12.54 -15.53
N ARG A 45 5.12 -12.29 -14.65
CA ARG A 45 5.29 -13.01 -13.39
C ARG A 45 4.66 -12.20 -12.24
N ILE A 46 3.66 -12.77 -11.60
CA ILE A 46 2.98 -12.17 -10.46
C ILE A 46 3.26 -13.00 -9.21
N GLY A 47 3.96 -12.40 -8.24
CA GLY A 47 4.23 -13.00 -6.95
C GLY A 47 3.04 -12.82 -6.01
N VAL A 48 2.49 -13.91 -5.48
CA VAL A 48 1.39 -13.85 -4.49
C VAL A 48 1.99 -13.93 -3.10
N VAL A 49 1.83 -12.86 -2.32
CA VAL A 49 2.37 -12.80 -0.94
C VAL A 49 1.68 -13.83 -0.07
N ARG A 50 2.47 -14.66 0.64
CA ARG A 50 2.00 -15.73 1.52
C ARG A 50 2.67 -15.68 2.91
N GLY A 51 2.17 -16.53 3.80
CA GLY A 51 2.83 -16.95 5.03
C GLY A 51 3.12 -15.83 6.01
N ARG A 52 4.39 -15.73 6.37
CA ARG A 52 4.89 -14.89 7.47
C ARG A 52 4.52 -13.41 7.39
N PHE A 53 4.32 -12.86 6.21
CA PHE A 53 3.91 -11.46 6.08
C PHE A 53 2.61 -11.18 6.83
N PHE A 54 1.60 -12.02 6.65
CA PHE A 54 0.31 -11.87 7.34
C PHE A 54 0.37 -12.23 8.81
N GLU A 55 1.18 -13.23 9.18
CA GLU A 55 1.31 -13.70 10.56
C GLU A 55 2.04 -12.69 11.47
N ARG A 56 3.00 -11.94 10.90
CA ARG A 56 3.91 -11.06 11.65
C ARG A 56 3.46 -9.61 11.71
N LEU A 57 2.82 -9.11 10.65
CA LEU A 57 2.29 -7.74 10.65
C LEU A 57 1.05 -7.60 11.54
N ALA A 58 0.27 -8.67 11.63
CA ALA A 58 -0.96 -8.70 12.39
C ALA A 58 -1.24 -10.13 12.87
N PRO A 59 -0.64 -10.56 13.99
CA PRO A 59 -0.73 -11.96 14.47
C PRO A 59 -2.17 -12.48 14.63
N ASN A 60 -3.13 -11.57 14.84
CA ASN A 60 -4.56 -11.87 14.98
C ASN A 60 -5.41 -11.39 13.79
N GLU A 61 -4.77 -10.89 12.72
CA GLU A 61 -5.45 -10.20 11.63
C GLU A 61 -5.16 -10.90 10.28
N ARG A 62 -5.43 -12.19 10.23
CA ARG A 62 -5.52 -12.90 8.95
C ARG A 62 -6.62 -12.26 8.12
N PRO A 63 -6.53 -12.29 6.78
CA PRO A 63 -7.61 -11.80 5.95
C PRO A 63 -8.95 -12.45 6.36
N ALA A 64 -9.97 -11.62 6.55
CA ALA A 64 -11.33 -12.11 6.78
C ALA A 64 -11.74 -13.08 5.66
N PRO A 65 -12.61 -14.06 5.91
CA PRO A 65 -12.97 -15.08 4.92
C PRO A 65 -13.41 -14.50 3.57
N ASP A 66 -14.20 -13.43 3.57
CA ASP A 66 -14.67 -12.75 2.36
C ASP A 66 -13.51 -12.08 1.61
N VAL A 67 -12.59 -11.43 2.34
CA VAL A 67 -11.38 -10.82 1.76
C VAL A 67 -10.49 -11.91 1.14
N ALA A 68 -10.28 -13.01 1.85
CA ALA A 68 -9.47 -14.12 1.36
C ALA A 68 -10.08 -14.78 0.11
N ALA A 69 -11.42 -14.92 0.07
CA ALA A 69 -12.14 -15.48 -1.07
C ALA A 69 -12.07 -14.56 -2.29
N ALA A 70 -12.37 -13.26 -2.12
CA ALA A 70 -12.30 -12.28 -3.19
C ALA A 70 -10.88 -12.15 -3.77
N PHE A 71 -9.87 -12.14 -2.89
CA PHE A 71 -8.47 -12.12 -3.31
C PHE A 71 -8.08 -13.36 -4.13
N ARG A 72 -8.49 -14.56 -3.71
CA ARG A 72 -8.23 -15.79 -4.47
C ARG A 72 -8.84 -15.73 -5.86
N THR A 73 -10.10 -15.34 -5.97
CA THR A 73 -10.79 -15.15 -7.27
C THR A 73 -10.07 -14.11 -8.14
N ALA A 74 -9.56 -13.03 -7.55
CA ALA A 74 -8.79 -12.04 -8.29
C ALA A 74 -7.49 -12.62 -8.86
N ILE A 75 -6.77 -13.44 -8.12
CA ILE A 75 -5.56 -14.11 -8.59
C ILE A 75 -5.89 -15.13 -9.70
N GLU A 76 -6.97 -15.89 -9.56
CA GLU A 76 -7.46 -16.80 -10.61
C GLU A 76 -7.81 -16.04 -11.90
N THR A 77 -8.42 -14.86 -11.79
CA THR A 77 -8.70 -13.98 -12.94
C THR A 77 -7.41 -13.53 -13.63
N ILE A 78 -6.42 -13.06 -12.89
CA ILE A 78 -5.13 -12.63 -13.45
C ILE A 78 -4.40 -13.81 -14.11
N ALA A 79 -4.48 -15.00 -13.52
CA ALA A 79 -3.94 -16.23 -14.13
C ALA A 79 -4.65 -16.58 -15.44
N GLY A 80 -5.99 -16.44 -15.49
CA GLY A 80 -6.81 -16.64 -16.68
C GLY A 80 -6.44 -15.73 -17.84
N GLU A 81 -5.98 -14.51 -17.55
CA GLU A 81 -5.44 -13.56 -18.53
C GLU A 81 -4.02 -13.93 -19.03
N GLY A 82 -3.45 -15.05 -18.53
CA GLY A 82 -2.19 -15.61 -18.98
C GLY A 82 -0.95 -15.18 -18.21
N ALA A 83 -1.10 -14.58 -17.04
CA ALA A 83 0.01 -14.32 -16.11
C ALA A 83 0.50 -15.63 -15.47
N ARG A 84 1.77 -15.67 -15.09
CA ARG A 84 2.38 -16.75 -14.30
C ARG A 84 2.27 -16.38 -12.82
N ILE A 85 1.60 -17.22 -12.06
CA ILE A 85 1.36 -16.99 -10.63
C ILE A 85 2.30 -17.91 -9.83
N GLU A 86 3.05 -17.32 -8.91
CA GLU A 86 3.95 -18.04 -8.02
C GLU A 86 3.87 -17.42 -6.62
N ASP A 87 4.13 -18.19 -5.58
CA ASP A 87 4.13 -17.65 -4.21
C ASP A 87 5.43 -16.87 -3.94
N VAL A 88 5.33 -15.79 -3.16
CA VAL A 88 6.46 -14.97 -2.73
C VAL A 88 6.42 -14.72 -1.23
N GLU A 89 7.57 -14.81 -0.59
CA GLU A 89 7.77 -14.37 0.79
C GLU A 89 8.51 -13.04 0.82
N LEU A 90 8.03 -12.12 1.65
CA LEU A 90 8.67 -10.83 1.86
C LEU A 90 9.64 -10.88 3.05
N PRO A 91 10.83 -10.28 2.93
CA PRO A 91 11.86 -10.35 3.95
C PRO A 91 11.58 -9.42 5.14
N ARG A 92 12.14 -9.74 6.31
CA ARG A 92 12.26 -8.85 7.49
C ARG A 92 10.92 -8.23 7.94
N THR A 93 9.83 -8.95 7.81
CA THR A 93 8.47 -8.44 8.11
C THR A 93 8.29 -8.02 9.57
N ASP A 94 9.08 -8.60 10.48
CA ASP A 94 9.04 -8.29 11.92
C ASP A 94 9.48 -6.85 12.24
N GLU A 95 10.30 -6.26 11.38
CA GLU A 95 10.90 -4.95 11.62
C GLU A 95 10.05 -3.79 11.07
N LEU A 96 9.08 -4.07 10.19
CA LEU A 96 8.32 -3.07 9.48
C LEU A 96 7.52 -2.15 10.41
N ARG A 97 6.69 -2.75 11.26
CA ARG A 97 5.75 -2.01 12.11
C ARG A 97 6.45 -1.09 13.12
N GLY A 98 7.47 -1.63 13.78
CA GLY A 98 8.25 -0.85 14.76
C GLY A 98 9.00 0.31 14.10
N THR A 99 9.66 0.04 12.97
CA THR A 99 10.40 1.04 12.21
C THR A 99 9.49 2.15 11.71
N GLN A 100 8.34 1.80 11.13
CA GLN A 100 7.38 2.78 10.64
C GLN A 100 6.79 3.62 11.78
N HIS A 101 6.45 3.00 12.91
CA HIS A 101 5.87 3.72 14.06
C HIS A 101 6.80 4.81 14.58
N VAL A 102 8.09 4.50 14.72
CA VAL A 102 9.10 5.48 15.16
C VAL A 102 9.25 6.62 14.15
N ILE A 103 9.37 6.29 12.86
CA ILE A 103 9.59 7.31 11.81
C ILE A 103 8.38 8.24 11.71
N ILE A 104 7.18 7.69 11.45
CA ILE A 104 5.98 8.51 11.22
C ILE A 104 5.60 9.32 12.47
N GLY A 105 5.76 8.71 13.66
CA GLY A 105 5.47 9.40 14.91
C GLY A 105 6.40 10.58 15.15
N THR A 106 7.70 10.39 14.96
CA THR A 106 8.71 11.44 15.15
C THR A 106 8.56 12.57 14.11
N GLU A 107 8.37 12.22 12.84
CA GLU A 107 8.21 13.21 11.77
C GLU A 107 6.91 13.99 11.90
N ALA A 108 5.81 13.34 12.27
CA ALA A 108 4.54 14.02 12.58
C ALA A 108 4.68 14.96 13.78
N ALA A 109 5.38 14.53 14.85
CA ALA A 109 5.62 15.38 16.01
C ALA A 109 6.46 16.61 15.65
N ALA A 110 7.49 16.45 14.84
CA ALA A 110 8.33 17.55 14.37
C ALA A 110 7.51 18.56 13.51
N TYR A 111 6.73 18.06 12.55
CA TYR A 111 5.90 18.91 11.68
C TYR A 111 4.84 19.69 12.44
N HIS A 112 4.21 19.07 13.41
CA HIS A 112 3.11 19.69 14.18
C HIS A 112 3.56 20.41 15.45
N HIS A 113 4.87 20.49 15.73
CA HIS A 113 5.41 20.97 17.00
C HIS A 113 4.87 22.33 17.44
N GLU A 114 5.00 23.34 16.61
CA GLU A 114 4.58 24.71 16.91
C GLU A 114 3.07 24.83 17.06
N ARG A 115 2.32 24.19 16.18
CA ARG A 115 0.85 24.22 16.22
C ARG A 115 0.30 23.46 17.43
N MET A 116 0.88 22.34 17.80
CA MET A 116 0.51 21.60 19.00
C MET A 116 0.78 22.42 20.27
N ALA A 117 1.83 23.22 20.31
CA ALA A 117 2.15 24.08 21.44
C ALA A 117 1.19 25.28 21.55
N SER A 118 0.75 25.84 20.42
CA SER A 118 -0.11 27.04 20.39
C SER A 118 -1.61 26.73 20.40
N ASP A 119 -2.06 25.67 19.77
CA ASP A 119 -3.47 25.31 19.60
C ASP A 119 -3.68 23.79 19.55
N ARG A 120 -3.44 23.12 20.68
CA ARG A 120 -3.71 21.68 20.81
C ARG A 120 -5.19 21.32 20.58
N SER A 121 -6.10 22.25 20.87
CA SER A 121 -7.54 22.01 20.80
C SER A 121 -8.05 21.84 19.36
N SER A 122 -7.29 22.29 18.36
CA SER A 122 -7.61 22.07 16.94
C SER A 122 -7.41 20.63 16.46
N TYR A 123 -6.82 19.76 17.29
CA TYR A 123 -6.61 18.35 16.99
C TYR A 123 -7.63 17.46 17.70
N GLY A 124 -8.13 16.43 16.99
CA GLY A 124 -8.87 15.35 17.64
C GLY A 124 -8.01 14.65 18.69
N THR A 125 -8.64 14.15 19.76
CA THR A 125 -7.94 13.56 20.90
C THR A 125 -6.99 12.43 20.51
N ASP A 126 -7.41 11.56 19.60
CA ASP A 126 -6.64 10.44 19.08
C ASP A 126 -5.42 10.89 18.26
N VAL A 127 -5.57 11.94 17.45
CA VAL A 127 -4.48 12.53 16.66
C VAL A 127 -3.47 13.19 17.57
N ALA A 128 -3.92 14.00 18.53
CA ALA A 128 -3.06 14.67 19.51
C ALA A 128 -2.21 13.66 20.30
N GLN A 129 -2.83 12.58 20.80
CA GLN A 129 -2.13 11.51 21.52
C GLN A 129 -1.04 10.83 20.67
N ARG A 130 -1.29 10.62 19.38
CA ARG A 130 -0.29 10.03 18.45
C ARG A 130 0.90 10.95 18.25
N ILE A 131 0.66 12.25 18.07
CA ILE A 131 1.71 13.27 17.94
C ILE A 131 2.54 13.36 19.24
N GLU A 132 1.88 13.42 20.41
CA GLU A 132 2.53 13.44 21.71
C GLU A 132 3.37 12.18 21.98
N THR A 133 2.88 11.01 21.54
CA THR A 133 3.63 9.75 21.64
C THR A 133 4.87 9.80 20.73
N GLY A 134 4.73 10.29 19.51
CA GLY A 134 5.83 10.47 18.58
C GLY A 134 6.93 11.41 19.11
N ALA A 135 6.54 12.47 19.81
CA ALA A 135 7.47 13.42 20.42
C ALA A 135 8.37 12.80 21.53
N ARG A 136 8.02 11.62 22.05
CA ARG A 136 8.80 10.93 23.08
C ARG A 136 9.93 10.04 22.49
N HIS A 137 9.95 9.83 21.20
CA HIS A 137 11.03 9.05 20.56
C HIS A 137 12.34 9.82 20.65
N THR A 138 13.41 9.11 21.01
CA THR A 138 14.76 9.71 21.08
C THR A 138 15.35 9.87 19.69
N GLY A 139 16.32 10.80 19.54
CA GLY A 139 17.07 10.94 18.30
C GLY A 139 17.79 9.65 17.90
N VAL A 140 18.28 8.86 18.89
CA VAL A 140 18.90 7.55 18.63
C VAL A 140 17.90 6.56 18.06
N ALA A 141 16.70 6.48 18.62
CA ALA A 141 15.64 5.60 18.10
C ALA A 141 15.28 5.97 16.65
N TYR A 142 15.11 7.27 16.38
CA TYR A 142 14.79 7.76 15.04
C TYR A 142 15.93 7.46 14.03
N ALA A 143 17.18 7.74 14.38
CA ALA A 143 18.33 7.46 13.51
C ALA A 143 18.46 5.95 13.22
N THR A 144 18.22 5.09 14.22
CA THR A 144 18.20 3.63 14.05
C THR A 144 17.08 3.20 13.11
N ALA A 145 15.86 3.72 13.31
CA ALA A 145 14.71 3.42 12.46
C ALA A 145 14.93 3.87 10.99
N ARG A 146 15.55 5.03 10.77
CA ARG A 146 15.93 5.51 9.44
C ARG A 146 16.90 4.56 8.74
N ARG A 147 17.93 4.09 9.43
CA ARG A 147 18.86 3.10 8.90
C ARG A 147 18.16 1.78 8.57
N THR A 148 17.35 1.27 9.49
CA THR A 148 16.56 0.05 9.26
C THR A 148 15.64 0.19 8.04
N ARG A 149 14.99 1.35 7.86
CA ARG A 149 14.19 1.63 6.67
C ARG A 149 15.01 1.51 5.38
N ASP A 150 16.21 2.07 5.35
CA ASP A 150 17.06 2.05 4.15
C ASP A 150 17.54 0.61 3.82
N GLU A 151 17.77 -0.21 4.84
CA GLU A 151 18.05 -1.63 4.67
C GLU A 151 16.81 -2.39 4.15
N LEU A 152 15.62 -2.11 4.71
CA LEU A 152 14.35 -2.69 4.27
C LEU A 152 14.04 -2.31 2.81
N ARG A 153 14.26 -1.05 2.42
CA ARG A 153 14.08 -0.61 1.02
C ARG A 153 14.89 -1.45 0.04
N ARG A 154 16.16 -1.74 0.35
CA ARG A 154 17.01 -2.60 -0.48
C ARG A 154 16.49 -4.03 -0.49
N ALA A 155 16.23 -4.61 0.67
CA ALA A 155 15.76 -5.99 0.78
C ALA A 155 14.44 -6.22 0.02
N TYR A 156 13.51 -5.25 0.07
CA TYR A 156 12.24 -5.32 -0.68
C TYR A 156 12.45 -5.10 -2.18
N ALA A 157 13.30 -4.18 -2.60
CA ALA A 157 13.64 -3.99 -4.01
C ALA A 157 14.25 -5.27 -4.61
N ASP A 158 15.16 -5.93 -3.89
CA ASP A 158 15.77 -7.20 -4.29
C ASP A 158 14.73 -8.33 -4.34
N ALA A 159 13.86 -8.42 -3.34
CA ALA A 159 12.80 -9.43 -3.30
C ALA A 159 11.78 -9.26 -4.44
N LEU A 160 11.54 -8.03 -4.89
CA LEU A 160 10.62 -7.73 -5.97
C LEU A 160 11.28 -7.79 -7.36
N ALA A 161 12.60 -7.83 -7.46
CA ALA A 161 13.32 -7.82 -8.74
C ALA A 161 12.89 -8.92 -9.74
N PRO A 162 12.55 -10.17 -9.32
CA PRO A 162 12.10 -11.22 -10.23
C PRO A 162 10.66 -11.06 -10.73
N TRP A 163 9.88 -10.14 -10.18
CA TRP A 163 8.45 -10.03 -10.39
C TRP A 163 8.08 -8.79 -11.21
N ASP A 164 7.07 -8.94 -12.07
CA ASP A 164 6.45 -7.79 -12.74
C ASP A 164 5.55 -7.02 -11.76
N ALA A 165 4.89 -7.72 -10.85
CA ALA A 165 4.21 -7.20 -9.67
C ALA A 165 4.09 -8.27 -8.60
N ILE A 166 3.85 -7.87 -7.36
CA ILE A 166 3.35 -8.77 -6.32
C ILE A 166 1.91 -8.39 -5.97
N ALA A 167 1.15 -9.36 -5.48
CA ALA A 167 -0.28 -9.22 -5.18
C ALA A 167 -0.59 -9.67 -3.75
N LEU A 168 -1.43 -8.89 -3.06
CA LEU A 168 -1.97 -9.20 -1.74
C LEU A 168 -3.31 -8.46 -1.53
N PRO A 169 -4.13 -8.82 -0.54
CA PRO A 169 -5.27 -7.99 -0.16
C PRO A 169 -4.82 -6.60 0.28
N THR A 170 -5.59 -5.55 -0.01
CA THR A 170 -5.26 -4.19 0.45
C THR A 170 -5.36 -4.06 1.96
N THR A 171 -6.40 -4.64 2.54
CA THR A 171 -6.67 -4.62 3.99
C THR A 171 -7.08 -6.00 4.47
N PRO A 172 -6.87 -6.34 5.75
CA PRO A 172 -7.29 -7.65 6.27
C PRO A 172 -8.82 -7.81 6.38
N MET A 173 -9.56 -6.72 6.38
CA MET A 173 -11.02 -6.69 6.53
C MET A 173 -11.61 -5.53 5.72
N THR A 174 -12.93 -5.56 5.50
CA THR A 174 -13.68 -4.44 4.96
C THR A 174 -13.80 -3.29 5.97
N ALA A 175 -14.33 -2.15 5.55
CA ALA A 175 -14.46 -0.99 6.42
C ALA A 175 -15.28 -1.33 7.69
N PRO A 176 -14.76 -1.06 8.90
CA PRO A 176 -15.49 -1.27 10.14
C PRO A 176 -16.59 -0.21 10.32
N PRO A 177 -17.59 -0.44 11.19
CA PRO A 177 -18.57 0.57 11.55
C PRO A 177 -17.90 1.85 12.05
N ARG A 178 -18.47 3.00 11.71
CA ARG A 178 -17.93 4.32 12.07
C ARG A 178 -18.11 4.68 13.55
N VAL A 179 -19.08 4.07 14.22
CA VAL A 179 -19.46 4.37 15.62
C VAL A 179 -19.15 3.16 16.49
N GLY A 180 -18.72 3.43 17.73
CA GLY A 180 -18.42 2.38 18.71
C GLY A 180 -17.10 1.63 18.51
N GLN A 181 -16.20 2.15 17.64
CA GLN A 181 -14.88 1.60 17.40
C GLN A 181 -13.79 2.43 18.07
N ASP A 182 -12.75 1.75 18.56
CA ASP A 182 -11.46 2.39 18.84
C ASP A 182 -10.81 2.76 17.49
N ALA A 183 -10.83 4.06 17.16
CA ALA A 183 -10.31 4.56 15.89
C ALA A 183 -8.81 4.26 15.72
N VAL A 184 -8.05 4.21 16.80
CA VAL A 184 -6.61 3.91 16.78
C VAL A 184 -6.38 2.43 16.46
N ALA A 185 -7.09 1.54 17.13
CA ALA A 185 -7.01 0.11 16.89
C ALA A 185 -7.50 -0.24 15.48
N ALA A 186 -8.64 0.31 15.05
CA ALA A 186 -9.17 0.10 13.70
C ALA A 186 -8.19 0.58 12.62
N ALA A 187 -7.57 1.75 12.79
CA ALA A 187 -6.57 2.26 11.85
C ALA A 187 -5.31 1.37 11.81
N ALA A 188 -4.88 0.83 12.94
CA ALA A 188 -3.73 -0.09 12.99
C ALA A 188 -4.01 -1.37 12.18
N THR A 189 -5.21 -1.94 12.31
CA THR A 189 -5.65 -3.09 11.53
C THR A 189 -5.73 -2.75 10.03
N LEU A 190 -6.43 -1.68 9.66
CA LEU A 190 -6.63 -1.31 8.26
C LEU A 190 -5.33 -0.97 7.51
N THR A 191 -4.31 -0.48 8.21
CA THR A 191 -3.02 -0.14 7.60
C THR A 191 -2.00 -1.28 7.62
N ALA A 192 -2.33 -2.43 8.21
CA ALA A 192 -1.37 -3.52 8.42
C ALA A 192 -0.68 -3.98 7.12
N TYR A 193 -1.42 -4.11 6.02
CA TYR A 193 -0.88 -4.62 4.76
C TYR A 193 -0.31 -3.54 3.82
N THR A 194 -0.65 -2.28 4.04
CA THR A 194 -0.18 -1.16 3.19
C THR A 194 1.08 -0.49 3.75
N SER A 195 1.25 -0.57 5.06
CA SER A 195 2.32 0.13 5.78
C SER A 195 3.74 -0.25 5.33
N ALA A 196 3.95 -1.51 4.96
CA ALA A 196 5.23 -2.00 4.46
C ALA A 196 5.71 -1.26 3.20
N PHE A 197 4.80 -1.01 2.27
CA PHE A 197 5.11 -0.38 0.99
C PHE A 197 5.26 1.14 1.12
N ASN A 198 4.51 1.77 2.03
CA ASN A 198 4.74 3.16 2.40
C ASN A 198 6.14 3.35 3.04
N LEU A 199 6.54 2.45 3.95
CA LEU A 199 7.85 2.51 4.59
C LEU A 199 9.00 2.31 3.59
N THR A 200 8.83 1.37 2.66
CA THR A 200 9.85 1.02 1.67
C THR A 200 9.83 1.91 0.42
N GLY A 201 8.77 2.72 0.23
CA GLY A 201 8.63 3.62 -0.91
C GLY A 201 8.39 2.90 -2.23
N LEU A 202 7.72 1.76 -2.20
CA LEU A 202 7.39 0.99 -3.40
C LEU A 202 6.09 1.48 -4.02
N PRO A 203 5.99 1.55 -5.36
CA PRO A 203 4.75 1.88 -6.04
C PRO A 203 3.70 0.80 -5.79
N ALA A 204 2.53 1.23 -5.35
CA ALA A 204 1.41 0.36 -5.04
C ALA A 204 0.09 0.94 -5.55
N ILE A 205 -0.81 0.06 -5.97
CA ILE A 205 -2.18 0.41 -6.36
C ILE A 205 -3.17 -0.52 -5.70
N SER A 206 -4.31 0.02 -5.27
CA SER A 206 -5.45 -0.77 -4.79
C SER A 206 -6.61 -0.66 -5.76
N ILE A 207 -7.14 -1.80 -6.19
CA ILE A 207 -8.26 -1.90 -7.13
C ILE A 207 -9.36 -2.80 -6.53
N PRO A 208 -10.64 -2.52 -6.79
CA PRO A 208 -11.72 -3.34 -6.25
C PRO A 208 -11.67 -4.75 -6.82
N CYS A 209 -11.81 -5.77 -5.96
CA CYS A 209 -11.79 -7.17 -6.35
C CYS A 209 -12.98 -8.00 -5.82
N GLY A 210 -13.93 -7.37 -5.17
CA GLY A 210 -15.12 -8.01 -4.64
C GLY A 210 -15.85 -7.14 -3.65
N PHE A 211 -16.87 -7.74 -3.04
CA PHE A 211 -17.65 -7.14 -1.96
C PHE A 211 -17.89 -8.20 -0.90
N ASP A 212 -17.98 -7.79 0.35
CA ASP A 212 -18.39 -8.67 1.44
C ASP A 212 -19.92 -8.90 1.43
N THR A 213 -20.42 -9.67 2.39
CA THR A 213 -21.85 -9.99 2.55
C THR A 213 -22.71 -8.76 2.87
N HIS A 214 -22.11 -7.66 3.29
CA HIS A 214 -22.79 -6.38 3.56
C HIS A 214 -22.69 -5.39 2.40
N GLY A 215 -22.05 -5.78 1.28
CA GLY A 215 -21.86 -4.94 0.11
C GLY A 215 -20.70 -3.93 0.25
N LEU A 216 -19.81 -4.11 1.24
CA LEU A 216 -18.62 -3.27 1.38
C LEU A 216 -17.50 -3.75 0.44
N PRO A 217 -16.77 -2.83 -0.22
CA PRO A 217 -15.77 -3.19 -1.21
C PRO A 217 -14.53 -3.83 -0.59
N ILE A 218 -13.95 -4.78 -1.32
CA ILE A 218 -12.70 -5.45 -1.01
C ILE A 218 -11.66 -5.02 -2.05
N GLY A 219 -10.43 -4.72 -1.60
CA GLY A 219 -9.35 -4.26 -2.46
C GLY A 219 -8.29 -5.33 -2.70
N LEU A 220 -7.89 -5.49 -3.97
CA LEU A 220 -6.66 -6.13 -4.40
C LEU A 220 -5.55 -5.08 -4.42
N GLN A 221 -4.47 -5.30 -3.68
CA GLN A 221 -3.27 -4.49 -3.75
C GLN A 221 -2.25 -5.14 -4.68
N LEU A 222 -1.78 -4.38 -5.64
CA LEU A 222 -0.64 -4.73 -6.49
C LEU A 222 0.51 -3.79 -6.13
N VAL A 223 1.73 -4.34 -6.08
CA VAL A 223 2.94 -3.59 -5.75
C VAL A 223 4.02 -3.97 -6.76
N ALA A 224 4.79 -3.01 -7.23
CA ALA A 224 5.90 -3.24 -8.14
C ALA A 224 7.23 -2.79 -7.53
N ARG A 225 8.33 -3.11 -8.21
CA ARG A 225 9.66 -2.61 -7.86
C ARG A 225 9.72 -1.09 -8.05
N PRO A 226 10.70 -0.39 -7.44
CA PRO A 226 10.86 1.05 -7.64
C PRO A 226 10.88 1.42 -9.13
N TRP A 227 10.19 2.50 -9.48
CA TRP A 227 10.12 3.07 -10.82
C TRP A 227 9.49 2.15 -11.88
N ALA A 228 8.61 1.23 -11.46
CA ALA A 228 7.90 0.33 -12.37
C ALA A 228 6.38 0.61 -12.37
N GLU A 229 5.98 1.87 -12.24
CA GLU A 229 4.58 2.32 -12.21
C GLU A 229 3.85 1.95 -13.51
N ALA A 230 4.51 2.09 -14.68
CA ALA A 230 3.94 1.68 -15.96
C ALA A 230 3.59 0.18 -15.97
N ARG A 231 4.48 -0.67 -15.42
CA ARG A 231 4.25 -2.11 -15.29
C ARG A 231 3.11 -2.42 -14.33
N LEU A 232 3.05 -1.71 -13.21
CA LEU A 232 2.00 -1.83 -12.20
C LEU A 232 0.63 -1.49 -12.79
N LEU A 233 0.52 -0.37 -13.49
CA LEU A 233 -0.70 0.10 -14.15
C LEU A 233 -1.17 -0.88 -15.23
N LYS A 234 -0.25 -1.47 -16.00
CA LYS A 234 -0.55 -2.49 -17.00
C LYS A 234 -1.19 -3.74 -16.37
N VAL A 235 -0.64 -4.25 -15.27
CA VAL A 235 -1.21 -5.40 -14.53
C VAL A 235 -2.59 -5.03 -13.97
N ALA A 236 -2.72 -3.87 -13.36
CA ALA A 236 -3.98 -3.39 -12.81
C ALA A 236 -5.06 -3.22 -13.90
N ARG A 237 -4.69 -2.68 -15.06
CA ARG A 237 -5.60 -2.49 -16.18
C ARG A 237 -6.08 -3.80 -16.79
N ALA A 238 -5.21 -4.79 -16.94
CA ALA A 238 -5.61 -6.10 -17.44
C ALA A 238 -6.66 -6.75 -16.52
N TYR A 239 -6.46 -6.67 -15.19
CA TYR A 239 -7.44 -7.13 -14.22
C TYR A 239 -8.77 -6.34 -14.29
N GLU A 240 -8.71 -5.01 -14.37
CA GLU A 240 -9.89 -4.16 -14.50
C GLU A 240 -10.72 -4.52 -15.72
N ARG A 241 -10.09 -4.80 -16.87
CA ARG A 241 -10.78 -5.23 -18.11
C ARG A 241 -11.42 -6.61 -18.03
N ALA A 242 -10.86 -7.50 -17.23
CA ALA A 242 -11.39 -8.84 -17.02
C ALA A 242 -12.55 -8.89 -16.01
N THR A 243 -12.88 -7.75 -15.39
CA THR A 243 -13.89 -7.66 -14.33
C THR A 243 -14.77 -6.41 -14.50
N SER A 244 -15.90 -6.36 -13.79
CA SER A 244 -16.81 -5.20 -13.78
C SER A 244 -16.90 -4.50 -12.42
N TRP A 245 -15.96 -4.74 -11.50
CA TRP A 245 -16.02 -4.18 -10.15
C TRP A 245 -15.98 -2.66 -10.12
N HIS A 246 -15.24 -2.02 -11.02
CA HIS A 246 -15.10 -0.57 -11.15
C HIS A 246 -16.39 0.14 -11.63
N GLU A 247 -17.35 -0.60 -12.21
CA GLU A 247 -18.63 -0.08 -12.66
C GLU A 247 -19.62 0.08 -11.51
N ARG A 248 -19.46 -0.67 -10.41
CA ARG A 248 -20.34 -0.60 -9.26
C ARG A 248 -20.24 0.74 -8.54
N ARG A 249 -21.40 1.24 -8.09
CA ARG A 249 -21.54 2.49 -7.34
C ARG A 249 -22.18 2.22 -5.99
N PRO A 250 -21.83 3.02 -4.95
CA PRO A 250 -22.63 3.04 -3.74
C PRO A 250 -24.09 3.34 -4.08
N GLY A 251 -25.01 2.62 -3.45
CA GLY A 251 -26.46 2.88 -3.56
C GLY A 251 -26.84 4.15 -2.80
#